data_7cf79977a49925710399074d36c846b6
#
_entry.id   7cf79977a49925710399074d36c846b6
#
_cell.length_a   1.000
_cell.length_b   1.000
_cell.length_c   1.000
_cell.angle_alpha   90.00
_cell.angle_beta   90.00
_cell.angle_gamma   90.00
#
_symmetry.space_group_name_H-M   'P 1'
#
loop_
_entity.id
_entity.type
_entity.pdbx_description
1 polymer ?
#
loop_
_entity_poly.entity_id
_entity_poly.type
_entity_poly.pdbx_seq_one_letter_code
_entity_poly.pdbx_strand_id
1 'polypeptide(L)'
;MRVTSAILLLIAFTANLAAGSSAKKDLAGKKEDHEVDTTKTNEDAFLFASNITENKSEELSFSRDALKKILEERKTTRFLLGRSKQMQTIEAWFFPGTSDKNALVIGGVHGTELSSTEVAKTLIQKLLLGEENYYNVIVIPCLFPDNAATAKENANAIGSTANVGRYSFSTAVDPNRQMPSPGQPFDEESGKDHMGREIEKENQLLLRLINMFKPERIANIHAIRDTEHAGIYADPRTDSKSYALGFETDSSLAVEMALMVDKNGGYIPGNQLNKKPTALYYKDPTPVGKGSFQKRNFSGSSLANNRGSGISLGTWASTAVSDANDPSLNRKAMRILTIEFPGYKRPVDYKDVNQKDYFNKQVEVYASAIEKIFLREYFVEEDSLDKTNLAATMK
;
A
#
# COMPACT_ATOMS: atom_id res chain seq x y z
N MET A 1 -40.34 -47.38 -5.35
CA MET A 1 -41.71 -46.89 -5.11
C MET A 1 -41.67 -45.87 -3.97
N ARG A 2 -41.87 -44.65 -4.27
CA ARG A 2 -42.78 -43.63 -3.81
C ARG A 2 -42.27 -42.27 -4.31
N VAL A 3 -43.06 -41.72 -5.16
CA VAL A 3 -43.03 -40.34 -5.73
C VAL A 3 -43.79 -39.45 -4.80
N THR A 4 -43.35 -38.22 -4.59
CA THR A 4 -44.21 -37.02 -4.32
C THR A 4 -43.31 -35.81 -4.47
N SER A 5 -43.38 -35.06 -5.51
CA SER A 5 -44.34 -34.02 -5.92
C SER A 5 -43.98 -32.63 -5.40
N ALA A 6 -43.70 -31.80 -6.36
CA ALA A 6 -43.40 -30.38 -6.30
C ALA A 6 -44.54 -29.51 -5.75
N ILE A 7 -44.21 -28.36 -5.17
CA ILE A 7 -45.11 -27.19 -5.20
C ILE A 7 -44.28 -25.96 -5.51
N LEU A 8 -44.58 -25.40 -6.69
CA LEU A 8 -44.19 -24.08 -7.14
C LEU A 8 -45.10 -23.05 -6.47
N LEU A 9 -44.55 -22.00 -5.86
CA LEU A 9 -45.34 -20.86 -5.43
C LEU A 9 -44.89 -19.62 -6.22
N LEU A 10 -45.69 -19.25 -7.19
CA LEU A 10 -45.61 -18.04 -8.02
C LEU A 10 -46.38 -16.94 -7.27
N ILE A 11 -45.74 -15.83 -6.87
CA ILE A 11 -46.46 -14.63 -6.41
C ILE A 11 -46.13 -13.48 -7.37
N ALA A 12 -47.15 -13.15 -8.15
CA ALA A 12 -47.21 -11.93 -8.97
C ALA A 12 -47.65 -10.77 -8.08
N PHE A 13 -46.96 -9.64 -8.12
CA PHE A 13 -47.48 -8.38 -7.62
C PHE A 13 -47.68 -7.41 -8.79
N THR A 14 -48.91 -7.05 -8.96
CA THR A 14 -49.48 -6.13 -9.97
C THR A 14 -49.22 -4.68 -9.56
N ALA A 15 -48.94 -3.88 -10.58
CA ALA A 15 -48.82 -2.43 -10.54
C ALA A 15 -50.13 -1.74 -10.15
N ASN A 16 -50.04 -0.63 -9.46
CA ASN A 16 -51.11 0.36 -9.42
C ASN A 16 -50.54 1.74 -9.74
N LEU A 17 -50.92 2.24 -10.90
CA LEU A 17 -50.83 3.65 -11.28
C LEU A 17 -51.92 4.44 -10.57
N ALA A 18 -51.55 5.58 -9.98
CA ALA A 18 -52.47 6.66 -9.69
C ALA A 18 -51.84 7.97 -10.15
N ALA A 19 -52.52 8.57 -11.14
CA ALA A 19 -52.25 9.91 -11.65
C ALA A 19 -52.79 10.98 -10.70
N GLY A 20 -52.04 12.07 -10.53
CA GLY A 20 -52.51 13.29 -9.89
C GLY A 20 -51.78 14.50 -10.48
N SER A 21 -52.56 15.31 -11.13
CA SER A 21 -52.19 16.46 -11.98
C SER A 21 -51.89 17.75 -11.19
N SER A 22 -51.11 18.60 -11.87
CA SER A 22 -51.16 20.10 -11.88
C SER A 22 -50.54 20.89 -10.74
N ALA A 23 -49.44 21.59 -11.07
CA ALA A 23 -49.42 23.07 -11.11
C ALA A 23 -48.06 23.57 -11.65
N LYS A 24 -48.10 24.25 -12.77
CA LYS A 24 -46.99 25.05 -13.32
C LYS A 24 -46.69 26.23 -12.40
N LYS A 25 -45.43 26.47 -12.14
CA LYS A 25 -44.90 27.82 -11.88
C LYS A 25 -43.55 27.94 -12.54
N ASP A 26 -43.48 28.78 -13.55
CA ASP A 26 -42.27 29.20 -14.24
C ASP A 26 -41.37 30.00 -13.29
N LEU A 27 -40.14 29.60 -13.21
CA LEU A 27 -39.02 30.46 -12.76
C LEU A 27 -37.83 30.12 -13.67
N ALA A 28 -37.64 30.93 -14.68
CA ALA A 28 -36.45 30.96 -15.50
C ALA A 28 -35.24 31.41 -14.66
N GLY A 29 -34.38 30.48 -14.31
CA GLY A 29 -33.04 30.75 -13.75
C GLY A 29 -32.03 30.23 -14.75
N LYS A 30 -31.26 31.13 -15.37
CA LYS A 30 -30.12 30.83 -16.21
C LYS A 30 -29.14 29.95 -15.39
N LYS A 31 -28.94 28.70 -15.80
CA LYS A 31 -27.77 27.92 -15.49
C LYS A 31 -26.69 28.34 -16.47
N GLU A 32 -25.66 29.00 -16.00
CA GLU A 32 -24.38 29.06 -16.67
C GLU A 32 -23.71 27.70 -16.44
N ASP A 33 -23.65 26.92 -17.48
CA ASP A 33 -22.85 25.70 -17.52
C ASP A 33 -21.37 26.12 -17.59
N HIS A 34 -20.70 26.13 -16.43
CA HIS A 34 -19.25 26.16 -16.39
C HIS A 34 -18.77 24.74 -16.76
N GLU A 35 -18.54 24.52 -18.03
CA GLU A 35 -17.75 23.43 -18.55
C GLU A 35 -16.31 23.63 -18.04
N VAL A 36 -15.94 22.91 -16.97
CA VAL A 36 -14.56 22.89 -16.46
C VAL A 36 -13.73 22.12 -17.49
N ASP A 37 -12.97 22.86 -18.29
CA ASP A 37 -12.00 22.31 -19.25
C ASP A 37 -10.90 21.56 -18.48
N THR A 38 -11.08 20.24 -18.32
CA THR A 38 -10.13 19.35 -17.64
C THR A 38 -8.87 19.06 -18.47
N THR A 39 -8.77 19.60 -19.68
CA THR A 39 -7.61 19.35 -20.57
C THR A 39 -6.42 20.26 -20.27
N LYS A 40 -6.63 21.43 -19.68
CA LYS A 40 -5.54 22.39 -19.39
C LYS A 40 -4.70 22.06 -18.16
N THR A 41 -5.21 21.25 -17.22
CA THR A 41 -4.47 20.94 -15.98
C THR A 41 -3.41 19.85 -16.15
N ASN A 42 -3.41 19.11 -17.26
CA ASN A 42 -2.46 18.03 -17.48
C ASN A 42 -1.17 18.44 -18.24
N GLU A 43 -1.20 19.53 -19.00
CA GLU A 43 -0.02 19.96 -19.77
C GLU A 43 0.96 20.82 -18.96
N ASP A 44 0.47 21.65 -18.04
CA ASP A 44 1.34 22.52 -17.24
C ASP A 44 2.11 21.78 -16.14
N ALA A 45 1.62 20.64 -15.66
CA ALA A 45 2.37 19.76 -14.76
C ALA A 45 3.47 18.96 -15.46
N PHE A 46 3.39 18.81 -16.78
CA PHE A 46 4.37 18.07 -17.60
C PHE A 46 5.61 18.91 -17.95
N LEU A 47 5.49 20.23 -18.00
CA LEU A 47 6.55 21.16 -18.39
C LEU A 47 7.67 21.33 -17.36
N PHE A 48 7.43 21.02 -16.09
CA PHE A 48 8.45 21.14 -15.04
C PHE A 48 9.45 19.98 -14.99
N ALA A 49 9.15 18.85 -15.60
CA ALA A 49 10.05 17.70 -15.68
C ALA A 49 11.02 17.74 -16.88
N SER A 50 10.79 18.62 -17.86
CA SER A 50 11.56 18.66 -19.11
C SER A 50 12.80 19.53 -19.09
N ASN A 51 13.07 20.29 -18.02
CA ASN A 51 14.28 21.12 -17.90
C ASN A 51 15.44 20.44 -17.17
N ILE A 52 15.41 19.12 -17.00
CA ILE A 52 16.60 18.37 -16.63
C ILE A 52 17.38 18.11 -17.93
N THR A 53 18.43 18.90 -18.14
CA THR A 53 19.37 18.76 -19.27
C THR A 53 19.78 17.30 -19.46
N GLU A 54 19.56 16.79 -20.68
CA GLU A 54 20.03 15.48 -21.14
C GLU A 54 21.55 15.40 -21.12
N ASN A 55 22.14 15.11 -19.98
CA ASN A 55 23.49 14.55 -19.93
C ASN A 55 23.37 13.03 -20.05
N LYS A 56 23.74 12.53 -21.20
CA LYS A 56 23.59 11.14 -21.69
C LYS A 56 24.43 10.10 -20.96
N SER A 57 24.97 10.32 -19.77
CA SER A 57 25.88 9.38 -19.12
C SER A 57 25.68 9.20 -17.60
N GLU A 58 24.75 9.88 -16.94
CA GLU A 58 24.41 9.61 -15.54
C GLU A 58 23.01 9.01 -15.46
N GLU A 59 22.95 7.80 -14.92
CA GLU A 59 21.72 7.12 -14.55
C GLU A 59 20.96 8.03 -13.59
N LEU A 60 19.89 8.72 -14.08
CA LEU A 60 19.09 9.67 -13.32
C LEU A 60 18.42 8.95 -12.13
N SER A 61 19.16 8.81 -11.05
CA SER A 61 18.62 8.37 -9.77
C SER A 61 18.09 9.59 -9.02
N PHE A 62 16.88 9.46 -8.41
CA PHE A 62 16.29 10.48 -7.58
C PHE A 62 17.25 10.83 -6.42
N SER A 63 17.64 12.10 -6.32
CA SER A 63 18.65 12.55 -5.36
C SER A 63 18.04 13.10 -4.08
N ARG A 64 18.88 13.15 -3.02
CA ARG A 64 18.51 13.79 -1.76
C ARG A 64 18.15 15.26 -1.93
N ASP A 65 18.87 15.98 -2.80
CA ASP A 65 18.62 17.40 -3.06
C ASP A 65 17.29 17.62 -3.80
N ALA A 66 16.96 16.73 -4.75
CA ALA A 66 15.66 16.74 -5.42
C ALA A 66 14.50 16.52 -4.41
N LEU A 67 14.63 15.57 -3.50
CA LEU A 67 13.64 15.34 -2.45
C LEU A 67 13.52 16.57 -1.53
N LYS A 68 14.65 17.11 -1.08
CA LYS A 68 14.69 18.31 -0.22
C LYS A 68 13.94 19.47 -0.86
N LYS A 69 14.21 19.74 -2.15
CA LYS A 69 13.51 20.79 -2.91
C LYS A 69 12.00 20.54 -2.96
N ILE A 70 11.55 19.31 -3.26
CA ILE A 70 10.12 18.96 -3.28
C ILE A 70 9.47 19.21 -1.91
N LEU A 71 10.13 18.83 -0.82
CA LEU A 71 9.63 19.04 0.55
C LEU A 71 9.56 20.53 0.92
N GLU A 72 10.54 21.33 0.51
CA GLU A 72 10.60 22.77 0.78
C GLU A 72 9.54 23.54 -0.01
N GLU A 73 9.28 23.15 -1.26
CA GLU A 73 8.26 23.81 -2.09
C GLU A 73 6.84 23.56 -1.60
N ARG A 74 6.60 22.51 -0.82
CA ARG A 74 5.30 22.14 -0.24
C ARG A 74 4.15 22.21 -1.25
N LYS A 75 4.39 21.67 -2.45
CA LYS A 75 3.41 21.58 -3.53
C LYS A 75 3.22 20.14 -3.95
N THR A 76 1.99 19.79 -4.31
CA THR A 76 1.72 18.50 -4.95
C THR A 76 2.60 18.36 -6.20
N THR A 77 3.43 17.33 -6.22
CA THR A 77 4.45 17.15 -7.25
C THR A 77 4.53 15.70 -7.71
N ARG A 78 4.40 15.48 -9.01
CA ARG A 78 4.73 14.21 -9.65
C ARG A 78 6.21 14.22 -10.02
N PHE A 79 6.94 13.17 -9.70
CA PHE A 79 8.37 13.08 -10.00
C PHE A 79 8.78 11.68 -10.42
N LEU A 80 9.91 11.59 -11.11
CA LEU A 80 10.56 10.34 -11.48
C LEU A 80 11.39 9.84 -10.29
N LEU A 81 11.00 8.72 -9.69
CA LEU A 81 11.79 8.06 -8.64
C LEU A 81 13.02 7.37 -9.24
N GLY A 82 12.88 6.83 -10.43
CA GLY A 82 13.95 6.16 -11.16
C GLY A 82 13.40 5.34 -12.33
N ARG A 83 14.26 4.48 -12.85
CA ARG A 83 13.90 3.55 -13.93
C ARG A 83 14.07 2.12 -13.46
N SER A 84 13.15 1.27 -13.88
CA SER A 84 13.20 -0.18 -13.68
C SER A 84 14.39 -0.80 -14.45
N LYS A 85 14.57 -2.09 -14.25
CA LYS A 85 15.60 -2.86 -14.95
C LYS A 85 15.45 -2.81 -16.49
N GLN A 86 14.22 -2.79 -17.00
CA GLN A 86 13.91 -2.65 -18.42
C GLN A 86 13.66 -1.19 -18.84
N MET A 87 14.16 -0.23 -18.07
CA MET A 87 14.10 1.20 -18.36
C MET A 87 12.69 1.82 -18.35
N GLN A 88 11.67 1.13 -17.81
CA GLN A 88 10.37 1.74 -17.58
C GLN A 88 10.45 2.74 -16.43
N THR A 89 9.64 3.79 -16.49
CA THR A 89 9.60 4.83 -15.46
C THR A 89 8.93 4.31 -14.19
N ILE A 90 9.57 4.59 -13.04
CA ILE A 90 8.98 4.41 -11.72
C ILE A 90 8.64 5.80 -11.20
N GLU A 91 7.35 6.12 -11.24
CA GLU A 91 6.83 7.42 -10.85
C GLU A 91 6.43 7.43 -9.39
N ALA A 92 6.53 8.60 -8.77
CA ALA A 92 6.01 8.86 -7.45
C ALA A 92 5.30 10.22 -7.41
N TRP A 93 4.37 10.37 -6.46
CA TRP A 93 3.62 11.60 -6.22
C TRP A 93 3.85 12.05 -4.79
N PHE A 94 4.20 13.31 -4.62
CA PHE A 94 4.29 13.97 -3.34
C PHE A 94 3.05 14.82 -3.10
N PHE A 95 2.48 14.73 -1.90
CA PHE A 95 1.39 15.56 -1.40
C PHE A 95 1.83 16.17 -0.08
N PRO A 96 1.88 17.50 0.04
CA PRO A 96 2.22 18.15 1.29
C PRO A 96 1.16 17.90 2.36
N GLY A 97 1.60 17.79 3.60
CA GLY A 97 0.72 17.66 4.75
C GLY A 97 0.74 18.89 5.64
N THR A 98 -0.11 18.94 6.65
CA THR A 98 -0.14 20.03 7.64
C THR A 98 0.93 19.87 8.73
N SER A 99 1.49 18.66 8.88
CA SER A 99 2.57 18.36 9.83
C SER A 99 3.93 18.19 9.12
N ASP A 100 4.98 18.00 9.91
CA ASP A 100 6.31 17.62 9.47
C ASP A 100 6.50 16.10 9.34
N LYS A 101 5.46 15.32 9.67
CA LYS A 101 5.49 13.87 9.64
C LYS A 101 5.29 13.34 8.23
N ASN A 102 5.91 12.20 7.96
CA ASN A 102 5.95 11.60 6.62
C ASN A 102 5.24 10.25 6.59
N ALA A 103 4.50 9.98 5.51
CA ALA A 103 3.88 8.70 5.22
C ALA A 103 4.21 8.25 3.80
N LEU A 104 4.38 6.94 3.60
CA LEU A 104 4.66 6.36 2.30
C LEU A 104 3.58 5.33 1.95
N VAL A 105 3.09 5.39 0.71
CA VAL A 105 2.14 4.41 0.18
C VAL A 105 2.73 3.76 -1.06
N ILE A 106 2.73 2.43 -1.11
CA ILE A 106 3.39 1.67 -2.16
C ILE A 106 2.40 0.66 -2.74
N GLY A 107 2.23 0.69 -4.07
CA GLY A 107 1.52 -0.34 -4.84
C GLY A 107 2.48 -1.04 -5.81
N GLY A 108 2.04 -2.16 -6.38
CA GLY A 108 2.75 -2.85 -7.44
C GLY A 108 4.11 -3.42 -7.06
N VAL A 109 4.30 -3.86 -5.82
CA VAL A 109 5.49 -4.62 -5.39
C VAL A 109 5.54 -5.97 -6.11
N HIS A 110 4.41 -6.65 -6.26
CA HIS A 110 4.28 -7.80 -7.13
C HIS A 110 3.52 -7.40 -8.40
N GLY A 111 4.10 -7.62 -9.56
CA GLY A 111 3.50 -7.20 -10.82
C GLY A 111 2.18 -7.89 -11.16
N THR A 112 1.96 -9.13 -10.68
CA THR A 112 0.67 -9.83 -10.86
C THR A 112 -0.48 -9.22 -10.06
N GLU A 113 -0.19 -8.42 -9.04
CA GLU A 113 -1.17 -7.81 -8.15
C GLU A 113 -1.63 -6.45 -8.70
N LEU A 114 -2.17 -6.47 -9.93
CA LEU A 114 -2.51 -5.24 -10.67
C LEU A 114 -3.55 -4.37 -9.96
N SER A 115 -4.43 -4.97 -9.16
CA SER A 115 -5.40 -4.26 -8.33
C SER A 115 -4.73 -3.37 -7.27
N SER A 116 -3.57 -3.75 -6.73
CA SER A 116 -2.81 -2.93 -5.79
C SER A 116 -2.37 -1.60 -6.41
N THR A 117 -1.99 -1.64 -7.68
CA THR A 117 -1.67 -0.43 -8.47
C THR A 117 -2.91 0.45 -8.67
N GLU A 118 -4.08 -0.14 -8.91
CA GLU A 118 -5.32 0.63 -9.07
C GLU A 118 -5.76 1.29 -7.76
N VAL A 119 -5.62 0.62 -6.61
CA VAL A 119 -5.88 1.24 -5.29
C VAL A 119 -4.95 2.45 -5.07
N ALA A 120 -3.65 2.31 -5.37
CA ALA A 120 -2.70 3.42 -5.23
C ALA A 120 -3.00 4.58 -6.19
N LYS A 121 -3.40 4.31 -7.43
CA LYS A 121 -3.82 5.35 -8.40
C LYS A 121 -5.10 6.06 -7.96
N THR A 122 -6.08 5.31 -7.46
CA THR A 122 -7.31 5.90 -6.94
C THR A 122 -7.04 6.77 -5.72
N LEU A 123 -6.11 6.36 -4.86
CA LEU A 123 -5.65 7.20 -3.77
C LEU A 123 -5.02 8.51 -4.28
N ILE A 124 -4.16 8.46 -5.31
CA ILE A 124 -3.60 9.67 -5.92
C ILE A 124 -4.72 10.62 -6.39
N GLN A 125 -5.74 10.09 -7.09
CA GLN A 125 -6.87 10.90 -7.54
C GLN A 125 -7.63 11.54 -6.37
N LYS A 126 -7.84 10.79 -5.27
CA LYS A 126 -8.46 11.34 -4.06
C LYS A 126 -7.64 12.45 -3.43
N LEU A 127 -6.32 12.26 -3.32
CA LEU A 127 -5.42 13.25 -2.74
C LEU A 127 -5.27 14.51 -3.62
N LEU A 128 -5.47 14.39 -4.93
CA LEU A 128 -5.51 15.55 -5.86
C LEU A 128 -6.78 16.38 -5.70
N LEU A 129 -7.88 15.77 -5.30
CA LEU A 129 -9.21 16.41 -5.20
C LEU A 129 -9.62 16.68 -3.75
N GLY A 130 -8.92 16.11 -2.79
CA GLY A 130 -9.27 16.13 -1.38
C GLY A 130 -8.76 17.36 -0.62
N GLU A 131 -9.02 17.34 0.68
CA GLU A 131 -8.49 18.31 1.63
C GLU A 131 -7.02 18.03 1.95
N GLU A 132 -6.37 18.95 2.66
CA GLU A 132 -4.99 18.77 3.11
C GLU A 132 -4.84 17.57 4.04
N ASN A 133 -3.79 16.80 3.81
CA ASN A 133 -3.45 15.64 4.63
C ASN A 133 -2.74 16.09 5.91
N TYR A 134 -2.76 15.27 6.95
CA TYR A 134 -1.91 15.49 8.12
C TYR A 134 -0.43 15.20 7.82
N TYR A 135 -0.14 14.10 7.12
CA TYR A 135 1.22 13.71 6.73
C TYR A 135 1.65 14.33 5.40
N ASN A 136 2.94 14.62 5.25
CA ASN A 136 3.56 14.66 3.94
C ASN A 136 3.51 13.25 3.36
N VAL A 137 2.93 13.06 2.19
CA VAL A 137 2.67 11.73 1.62
C VAL A 137 3.44 11.56 0.34
N ILE A 138 4.18 10.46 0.21
CA ILE A 138 4.64 9.97 -1.08
C ILE A 138 3.85 8.73 -1.46
N VAL A 139 3.31 8.69 -2.69
CA VAL A 139 2.62 7.53 -3.26
C VAL A 139 3.40 7.01 -4.45
N ILE A 140 3.80 5.74 -4.42
CA ILE A 140 4.38 5.00 -5.55
C ILE A 140 3.30 4.06 -6.08
N PRO A 141 2.65 4.35 -7.21
CA PRO A 141 1.53 3.53 -7.67
C PRO A 141 1.97 2.15 -8.18
N CYS A 142 3.17 2.01 -8.73
CA CYS A 142 3.69 0.75 -9.25
C CYS A 142 5.22 0.71 -9.11
N LEU A 143 5.71 -0.06 -8.13
CA LEU A 143 7.14 -0.16 -7.87
C LEU A 143 7.86 -1.04 -8.89
N PHE A 144 7.23 -2.14 -9.35
CA PHE A 144 7.80 -3.07 -10.33
C PHE A 144 7.03 -3.02 -11.67
N PRO A 145 7.21 -1.95 -12.47
CA PRO A 145 6.46 -1.76 -13.72
C PRO A 145 6.76 -2.82 -14.79
N ASP A 146 7.97 -3.38 -14.86
CA ASP A 146 8.32 -4.45 -15.79
C ASP A 146 7.53 -5.73 -15.50
N ASN A 147 7.43 -6.08 -14.21
CA ASN A 147 6.67 -7.23 -13.77
C ASN A 147 5.17 -7.03 -14.04
N ALA A 148 4.66 -5.82 -13.82
CA ALA A 148 3.28 -5.47 -14.11
C ALA A 148 2.98 -5.49 -15.62
N ALA A 149 3.90 -5.09 -16.47
CA ALA A 149 3.77 -5.19 -17.92
C ALA A 149 3.67 -6.66 -18.35
N THR A 150 4.58 -7.50 -17.86
CA THR A 150 4.55 -8.96 -18.12
C THR A 150 3.23 -9.60 -17.68
N ALA A 151 2.69 -9.21 -16.52
CA ALA A 151 1.40 -9.71 -16.08
C ALA A 151 0.25 -9.26 -17.01
N LYS A 152 0.26 -8.02 -17.46
CA LYS A 152 -0.76 -7.49 -18.39
C LYS A 152 -0.75 -8.18 -19.74
N GLU A 153 0.44 -8.48 -20.28
CA GLU A 153 0.59 -9.24 -21.53
C GLU A 153 0.05 -10.67 -21.39
N ASN A 154 0.07 -11.21 -20.19
CA ASN A 154 -0.43 -12.54 -19.86
C ASN A 154 -1.74 -12.49 -19.05
N ALA A 155 -2.69 -11.67 -19.46
CA ALA A 155 -3.92 -11.36 -18.71
C ALA A 155 -4.70 -12.60 -18.25
N ASN A 156 -4.71 -13.68 -19.04
CA ASN A 156 -5.38 -14.95 -18.70
C ASN A 156 -4.68 -15.69 -17.54
N ALA A 157 -3.40 -15.40 -17.27
CA ALA A 157 -2.65 -16.00 -16.18
C ALA A 157 -2.76 -15.22 -14.86
N ILE A 158 -3.37 -14.02 -14.87
CA ILE A 158 -3.55 -13.20 -13.68
C ILE A 158 -4.45 -13.93 -12.68
N GLY A 159 -3.94 -14.09 -11.45
CA GLY A 159 -4.64 -14.83 -10.40
C GLY A 159 -4.48 -16.36 -10.48
N SER A 160 -3.79 -16.88 -11.50
CA SER A 160 -3.46 -18.30 -11.59
C SER A 160 -2.22 -18.66 -10.73
N THR A 161 -1.97 -19.95 -10.59
CA THR A 161 -0.77 -20.46 -9.91
C THR A 161 0.51 -20.30 -10.71
N ALA A 162 0.42 -19.89 -11.99
CA ALA A 162 1.58 -19.66 -12.85
C ALA A 162 2.43 -18.46 -12.41
N ASN A 163 1.83 -17.49 -11.66
CA ASN A 163 2.50 -16.32 -11.09
C ASN A 163 3.32 -15.51 -12.11
N VAL A 164 2.86 -15.44 -13.37
CA VAL A 164 3.56 -14.73 -14.45
C VAL A 164 3.61 -13.24 -14.12
N GLY A 165 4.82 -12.68 -14.06
CA GLY A 165 5.06 -11.28 -13.66
C GLY A 165 5.06 -11.05 -12.13
N ARG A 166 5.01 -12.10 -11.30
CA ARG A 166 5.10 -11.93 -9.84
C ARG A 166 6.53 -11.69 -9.37
N TYR A 167 7.45 -12.45 -9.90
CA TYR A 167 8.86 -12.42 -9.50
C TYR A 167 9.70 -11.69 -10.52
N SER A 168 10.84 -11.19 -10.06
CA SER A 168 11.80 -10.50 -10.92
C SER A 168 12.40 -11.44 -11.98
N PHE A 169 12.72 -10.88 -13.14
CA PHE A 169 13.22 -11.65 -14.28
C PHE A 169 14.59 -12.29 -14.05
N SER A 170 15.47 -11.61 -13.30
CA SER A 170 16.87 -12.01 -13.20
C SER A 170 17.13 -13.11 -12.22
N THR A 171 16.43 -13.10 -11.09
CA THR A 171 16.75 -13.96 -9.94
C THR A 171 15.62 -14.90 -9.59
N ALA A 172 14.42 -14.70 -10.13
CA ALA A 172 13.20 -15.37 -9.73
C ALA A 172 12.92 -15.28 -8.21
N VAL A 173 13.49 -14.28 -7.55
CA VAL A 173 13.28 -14.01 -6.12
C VAL A 173 12.01 -13.20 -5.94
N ASP A 174 11.29 -13.44 -4.86
CA ASP A 174 10.15 -12.61 -4.47
C ASP A 174 10.64 -11.18 -4.15
N PRO A 175 10.15 -10.14 -4.84
CA PRO A 175 10.55 -8.76 -4.58
C PRO A 175 10.34 -8.34 -3.12
N ASN A 176 9.30 -8.86 -2.47
CA ASN A 176 9.03 -8.62 -1.04
C ASN A 176 9.82 -9.57 -0.11
N ARG A 177 10.99 -10.06 -0.56
CA ARG A 177 11.92 -10.89 0.23
C ARG A 177 13.38 -10.46 0.02
N GLN A 178 13.59 -9.22 -0.43
CA GLN A 178 14.90 -8.69 -0.77
C GLN A 178 15.33 -7.53 0.13
N MET A 179 14.82 -7.46 1.35
CA MET A 179 15.21 -6.39 2.28
C MET A 179 16.49 -6.77 3.04
N PRO A 180 17.24 -5.78 3.54
CA PRO A 180 18.36 -6.00 4.46
C PRO A 180 17.93 -6.76 5.73
N SER A 181 18.92 -7.16 6.55
CA SER A 181 18.63 -7.74 7.86
C SER A 181 17.83 -6.74 8.73
N PRO A 182 16.84 -7.18 9.50
CA PRO A 182 16.16 -6.32 10.46
C PRO A 182 17.15 -5.72 11.45
N GLY A 183 16.96 -4.43 11.76
CA GLY A 183 17.89 -3.69 12.62
C GLY A 183 19.16 -3.20 11.91
N GLN A 184 19.34 -3.56 10.63
CA GLN A 184 20.44 -3.06 9.82
C GLN A 184 19.96 -2.01 8.82
N PRO A 185 20.75 -0.96 8.56
CA PRO A 185 20.44 0.00 7.50
C PRO A 185 20.56 -0.66 6.12
N PHE A 186 20.02 -0.01 5.10
CA PHE A 186 20.34 -0.36 3.73
C PHE A 186 21.71 0.19 3.37
N ASP A 187 22.62 -0.72 3.04
CA ASP A 187 23.94 -0.41 2.53
C ASP A 187 23.89 -0.29 1.00
N GLU A 188 24.02 0.94 0.51
CA GLU A 188 23.93 1.26 -0.93
C GLU A 188 25.15 0.74 -1.70
N GLU A 189 26.31 0.61 -1.06
CA GLU A 189 27.54 0.14 -1.72
C GLU A 189 27.49 -1.37 -1.97
N SER A 190 27.03 -2.14 -0.98
CA SER A 190 26.90 -3.58 -1.15
C SER A 190 25.69 -3.96 -1.99
N GLY A 191 24.59 -3.21 -1.89
CA GLY A 191 23.35 -3.49 -2.60
C GLY A 191 22.77 -4.89 -2.34
N LYS A 192 23.09 -5.50 -1.18
CA LYS A 192 22.75 -6.89 -0.88
C LYS A 192 21.64 -7.00 0.17
N ASP A 193 20.81 -8.01 0.00
CA ASP A 193 19.76 -8.38 0.95
C ASP A 193 20.31 -9.23 2.13
N HIS A 194 19.43 -9.56 3.06
CA HIS A 194 19.73 -10.43 4.19
C HIS A 194 20.37 -11.78 3.81
N MET A 195 20.06 -12.30 2.64
CA MET A 195 20.57 -13.57 2.11
C MET A 195 21.85 -13.40 1.30
N GLY A 196 22.42 -12.20 1.21
CA GLY A 196 23.59 -11.88 0.41
C GLY A 196 23.32 -11.80 -1.10
N ARG A 197 22.07 -11.76 -1.54
CA ARG A 197 21.68 -11.63 -2.93
C ARG A 197 21.64 -10.16 -3.33
N GLU A 198 21.89 -9.87 -4.59
CA GLU A 198 21.70 -8.53 -5.13
C GLU A 198 20.23 -8.12 -5.01
N ILE A 199 19.99 -6.94 -4.43
CA ILE A 199 18.67 -6.34 -4.35
C ILE A 199 18.29 -5.79 -5.72
N GLU A 200 17.09 -6.10 -6.19
CA GLU A 200 16.58 -5.57 -7.45
C GLU A 200 16.58 -4.02 -7.44
N LYS A 201 16.86 -3.44 -8.59
CA LYS A 201 17.01 -1.99 -8.74
C LYS A 201 15.83 -1.19 -8.19
N GLU A 202 14.62 -1.67 -8.43
CA GLU A 202 13.38 -1.08 -7.96
C GLU A 202 13.33 -1.04 -6.42
N ASN A 203 13.72 -2.12 -5.76
CA ASN A 203 13.83 -2.17 -4.31
C ASN A 203 14.95 -1.28 -3.77
N GLN A 204 16.08 -1.16 -4.48
CA GLN A 204 17.15 -0.21 -4.11
C GLN A 204 16.63 1.22 -4.13
N LEU A 205 15.87 1.62 -5.17
CA LEU A 205 15.24 2.94 -5.25
C LEU A 205 14.26 3.18 -4.08
N LEU A 206 13.45 2.18 -3.75
CA LEU A 206 12.55 2.26 -2.60
C LEU A 206 13.31 2.43 -1.27
N LEU A 207 14.35 1.64 -1.05
CA LEU A 207 15.14 1.68 0.18
C LEU A 207 15.87 3.03 0.33
N ARG A 208 16.43 3.57 -0.75
CA ARG A 208 17.00 4.93 -0.80
C ARG A 208 15.95 5.99 -0.45
N LEU A 209 14.76 5.90 -1.06
CA LEU A 209 13.68 6.83 -0.73
C LEU A 209 13.31 6.75 0.75
N ILE A 210 13.17 5.56 1.31
CA ILE A 210 12.86 5.37 2.73
C ILE A 210 13.94 6.01 3.62
N ASN A 211 15.22 5.81 3.28
CA ASN A 211 16.33 6.41 4.05
C ASN A 211 16.34 7.95 3.97
N MET A 212 15.95 8.52 2.84
CA MET A 212 15.89 9.99 2.66
C MET A 212 14.62 10.61 3.24
N PHE A 213 13.48 10.02 2.97
CA PHE A 213 12.16 10.55 3.35
C PHE A 213 11.81 10.26 4.81
N LYS A 214 12.36 9.18 5.38
CA LYS A 214 12.15 8.75 6.78
C LYS A 214 10.67 8.71 7.17
N PRO A 215 9.83 7.92 6.49
CA PRO A 215 8.40 7.86 6.81
C PRO A 215 8.19 7.29 8.21
N GLU A 216 7.24 7.84 8.97
CA GLU A 216 6.80 7.27 10.26
C GLU A 216 5.89 6.06 10.04
N ARG A 217 5.19 6.03 8.88
CA ARG A 217 4.28 4.95 8.52
C ARG A 217 4.32 4.62 7.04
N ILE A 218 4.10 3.35 6.74
CA ILE A 218 4.07 2.82 5.38
C ILE A 218 2.78 2.00 5.19
N ALA A 219 2.02 2.28 4.12
CA ALA A 219 0.98 1.39 3.62
C ALA A 219 1.53 0.63 2.41
N ASN A 220 1.73 -0.67 2.57
CA ASN A 220 2.22 -1.58 1.54
C ASN A 220 1.03 -2.32 0.93
N ILE A 221 0.61 -1.90 -0.27
CA ILE A 221 -0.59 -2.42 -0.92
C ILE A 221 -0.21 -3.64 -1.76
N HIS A 222 -0.71 -4.77 -1.33
CA HIS A 222 -0.68 -6.04 -2.00
C HIS A 222 -2.08 -6.44 -2.47
N ALA A 223 -2.17 -7.57 -3.14
CA ALA A 223 -3.42 -8.25 -3.37
C ALA A 223 -3.27 -9.75 -3.11
N ILE A 224 -4.35 -10.38 -2.71
CA ILE A 224 -4.34 -11.80 -2.39
C ILE A 224 -5.26 -12.59 -3.31
N ARG A 225 -4.77 -13.74 -3.79
CA ARG A 225 -5.55 -14.63 -4.67
C ARG A 225 -6.67 -15.32 -3.93
N ASP A 226 -6.36 -15.82 -2.74
CA ASP A 226 -7.35 -16.38 -1.83
C ASP A 226 -8.03 -15.24 -1.08
N THR A 227 -9.17 -14.80 -1.63
CA THR A 227 -9.87 -13.61 -1.16
C THR A 227 -10.42 -13.73 0.27
N GLU A 228 -10.53 -14.95 0.82
CA GLU A 228 -10.90 -15.16 2.22
C GLU A 228 -9.84 -14.64 3.20
N HIS A 229 -8.64 -14.36 2.70
CA HIS A 229 -7.55 -13.75 3.47
C HIS A 229 -7.35 -12.27 3.13
N ALA A 230 -8.26 -11.66 2.34
CA ALA A 230 -8.22 -10.22 2.12
C ALA A 230 -8.37 -9.46 3.43
N GLY A 231 -7.47 -8.49 3.69
CA GLY A 231 -7.41 -7.85 4.99
C GLY A 231 -6.38 -6.73 5.08
N ILE A 232 -6.35 -6.08 6.23
CA ILE A 232 -5.35 -5.07 6.60
C ILE A 232 -4.64 -5.55 7.86
N TYR A 233 -3.33 -5.68 7.76
CA TYR A 233 -2.51 -6.34 8.77
C TYR A 233 -1.35 -5.44 9.19
N ALA A 234 -1.10 -5.35 10.49
CA ALA A 234 0.02 -4.61 11.04
C ALA A 234 1.21 -5.54 11.30
N ASP A 235 2.39 -5.11 10.87
CA ASP A 235 3.64 -5.72 11.31
C ASP A 235 4.03 -5.13 12.67
N PRO A 236 4.40 -5.97 13.66
CA PRO A 236 4.77 -5.48 14.99
C PRO A 236 6.05 -4.65 14.93
N ARG A 237 6.00 -3.45 15.46
CA ARG A 237 7.21 -2.64 15.60
C ARG A 237 8.12 -3.20 16.70
N THR A 238 9.41 -3.23 16.40
CA THR A 238 10.44 -3.68 17.34
C THR A 238 11.62 -2.72 17.36
N ASP A 239 12.33 -2.68 18.48
CA ASP A 239 13.64 -2.03 18.55
C ASP A 239 14.69 -2.84 17.77
N SER A 240 15.94 -2.33 17.70
CA SER A 240 17.04 -3.01 17.01
C SER A 240 17.46 -4.34 17.65
N LYS A 241 16.98 -4.63 18.87
CA LYS A 241 17.18 -5.89 19.60
C LYS A 241 15.96 -6.80 19.54
N SER A 242 14.94 -6.43 18.72
CA SER A 242 13.70 -7.19 18.53
C SER A 242 12.73 -7.20 19.72
N TYR A 243 12.78 -6.18 20.59
CA TYR A 243 11.74 -5.98 21.59
C TYR A 243 10.56 -5.21 21.00
N ALA A 244 9.35 -5.58 21.42
CA ALA A 244 8.12 -4.94 20.93
C ALA A 244 8.00 -3.48 21.38
N LEU A 245 7.48 -2.62 20.46
CA LEU A 245 7.33 -1.18 20.62
C LEU A 245 5.88 -0.69 20.49
N GLY A 246 4.89 -1.41 21.06
CA GLY A 246 3.50 -0.92 21.01
C GLY A 246 2.67 -1.52 19.86
N PHE A 247 2.72 -2.81 19.73
CA PHE A 247 1.94 -3.53 18.71
C PHE A 247 0.43 -3.28 18.78
N GLU A 248 -0.12 -3.06 19.98
CA GLU A 248 -1.56 -2.76 20.14
C GLU A 248 -1.99 -1.53 19.35
N THR A 249 -1.16 -0.47 19.35
CA THR A 249 -1.41 0.75 18.59
C THR A 249 -1.42 0.49 17.09
N ASP A 250 -0.48 -0.30 16.59
CA ASP A 250 -0.36 -0.59 15.17
C ASP A 250 -1.52 -1.48 14.71
N SER A 251 -1.88 -2.48 15.54
CA SER A 251 -3.02 -3.35 15.27
C SER A 251 -4.35 -2.60 15.35
N SER A 252 -4.50 -1.65 16.26
CA SER A 252 -5.71 -0.81 16.34
C SER A 252 -5.92 0.02 15.09
N LEU A 253 -4.87 0.62 14.53
CA LEU A 253 -4.93 1.35 13.26
C LEU A 253 -5.39 0.44 12.11
N ALA A 254 -4.86 -0.78 12.02
CA ALA A 254 -5.25 -1.73 11.00
C ALA A 254 -6.71 -2.16 11.15
N VAL A 255 -7.19 -2.38 12.38
CA VAL A 255 -8.60 -2.71 12.68
C VAL A 255 -9.50 -1.53 12.32
N GLU A 256 -9.13 -0.30 12.64
CA GLU A 256 -9.93 0.89 12.31
C GLU A 256 -10.09 1.05 10.79
N MET A 257 -9.01 0.85 10.04
CA MET A 257 -9.08 0.82 8.57
C MET A 257 -9.99 -0.30 8.07
N ALA A 258 -9.87 -1.50 8.63
CA ALA A 258 -10.71 -2.64 8.25
C ALA A 258 -12.19 -2.41 8.55
N LEU A 259 -12.51 -1.82 9.69
CA LEU A 259 -13.89 -1.42 10.05
C LEU A 259 -14.44 -0.38 9.07
N MET A 260 -13.62 0.56 8.63
CA MET A 260 -14.03 1.53 7.61
C MET A 260 -14.31 0.84 6.27
N VAL A 261 -13.46 -0.11 5.86
CA VAL A 261 -13.67 -0.89 4.63
C VAL A 261 -14.99 -1.66 4.72
N ASP A 262 -15.22 -2.42 5.78
CA ASP A 262 -16.44 -3.20 6.01
C ASP A 262 -17.69 -2.32 6.02
N LYS A 263 -17.70 -1.24 6.79
CA LYS A 263 -18.82 -0.29 6.91
C LYS A 263 -19.23 0.31 5.55
N ASN A 264 -18.29 0.47 4.62
CA ASN A 264 -18.55 1.00 3.29
C ASN A 264 -18.81 -0.09 2.23
N GLY A 265 -19.01 -1.33 2.67
CA GLY A 265 -19.33 -2.48 1.82
C GLY A 265 -18.12 -3.03 1.06
N GLY A 266 -16.93 -2.84 1.61
CA GLY A 266 -15.73 -3.52 1.15
C GLY A 266 -15.63 -4.94 1.67
N TYR A 267 -14.95 -5.80 0.95
CA TYR A 267 -14.76 -7.21 1.29
C TYR A 267 -13.43 -7.39 2.04
N ILE A 268 -13.50 -7.75 3.32
CA ILE A 268 -12.33 -7.80 4.21
C ILE A 268 -12.41 -8.94 5.25
N PRO A 269 -12.64 -10.20 4.82
CA PRO A 269 -12.88 -11.32 5.72
C PRO A 269 -11.66 -11.69 6.58
N GLY A 270 -10.44 -11.42 6.11
CA GLY A 270 -9.20 -11.77 6.80
C GLY A 270 -9.05 -11.11 8.18
N ASN A 271 -9.68 -9.96 8.42
CA ASN A 271 -9.69 -9.29 9.71
C ASN A 271 -10.69 -9.89 10.71
N GLN A 272 -11.59 -10.78 10.30
CA GLN A 272 -12.55 -11.49 11.14
C GLN A 272 -13.35 -10.58 12.09
N LEU A 273 -13.80 -9.42 11.61
CA LEU A 273 -14.44 -8.35 12.39
C LEU A 273 -15.68 -8.81 13.16
N ASN A 274 -16.40 -9.82 12.65
CA ASN A 274 -17.60 -10.38 13.27
C ASN A 274 -17.34 -11.30 14.48
N LYS A 275 -16.07 -11.69 14.69
CA LYS A 275 -15.68 -12.61 15.77
C LYS A 275 -14.81 -11.85 16.77
N LYS A 276 -13.53 -11.92 16.59
CA LYS A 276 -12.51 -11.17 17.31
C LYS A 276 -11.69 -10.44 16.25
N PRO A 277 -11.85 -9.13 16.11
CA PRO A 277 -11.08 -8.39 15.12
C PRO A 277 -9.60 -8.68 15.27
N THR A 278 -8.94 -8.98 14.16
CA THR A 278 -7.51 -9.20 14.15
C THR A 278 -6.84 -8.34 13.10
N ALA A 279 -5.81 -7.63 13.50
CA ALA A 279 -4.90 -6.92 12.64
C ALA A 279 -3.55 -7.63 12.53
N LEU A 280 -3.43 -8.81 13.13
CA LEU A 280 -2.22 -9.60 13.12
C LEU A 280 -2.02 -10.23 11.75
N TYR A 281 -0.87 -9.99 11.14
CA TYR A 281 -0.41 -10.72 9.97
C TYR A 281 -0.15 -12.20 10.29
N TYR A 282 0.20 -12.50 11.54
CA TYR A 282 0.43 -13.85 12.04
C TYR A 282 -0.71 -14.25 12.96
N LYS A 283 -1.30 -15.41 12.71
CA LYS A 283 -2.42 -15.96 13.49
C LYS A 283 -2.07 -16.31 14.93
N ASP A 284 -0.81 -16.23 15.31
CA ASP A 284 -0.34 -16.58 16.64
C ASP A 284 -0.24 -15.32 17.52
N PRO A 285 -1.13 -15.18 18.51
CA PRO A 285 -1.13 -14.05 19.43
C PRO A 285 -0.06 -14.16 20.52
N THR A 286 0.95 -15.02 20.35
CA THR A 286 2.04 -15.05 21.33
C THR A 286 2.55 -13.63 21.50
N PRO A 287 2.63 -13.15 22.75
CA PRO A 287 3.18 -11.85 23.03
C PRO A 287 4.51 -11.70 22.28
N VAL A 288 4.68 -10.60 21.60
CA VAL A 288 5.95 -10.27 20.95
C VAL A 288 6.97 -10.15 22.08
N GLY A 289 7.41 -11.29 22.56
CA GLY A 289 8.45 -11.39 23.55
C GLY A 289 9.75 -11.66 22.83
N LYS A 290 10.83 -11.12 23.34
CA LYS A 290 12.24 -11.37 23.02
C LYS A 290 12.48 -12.20 21.74
N GLY A 291 12.49 -11.57 20.59
CA GLY A 291 12.98 -12.15 19.33
C GLY A 291 12.23 -13.37 18.75
N SER A 292 11.18 -13.85 19.40
CA SER A 292 10.43 -15.04 18.96
C SER A 292 9.71 -14.80 17.63
N PHE A 293 9.20 -13.60 17.44
CA PHE A 293 8.48 -13.20 16.26
C PHE A 293 9.40 -13.11 15.04
N GLN A 294 10.53 -12.49 15.17
CA GLN A 294 11.50 -12.41 14.08
C GLN A 294 12.16 -13.74 13.77
N LYS A 295 12.39 -14.60 14.74
CA LYS A 295 12.87 -15.97 14.47
C LYS A 295 11.96 -16.73 13.51
N ARG A 296 10.65 -16.53 13.55
CA ARG A 296 9.73 -17.16 12.60
C ARG A 296 9.89 -16.62 11.18
N ASN A 297 10.16 -15.32 11.04
CA ASN A 297 10.42 -14.71 9.74
C ASN A 297 11.78 -15.09 9.18
N PHE A 298 12.77 -15.33 10.04
CA PHE A 298 14.11 -15.76 9.65
C PHE A 298 14.22 -17.25 9.39
N SER A 299 13.46 -18.07 10.08
CA SER A 299 13.44 -19.51 9.85
C SER A 299 12.81 -19.88 8.51
N GLY A 300 12.74 -18.89 7.62
CA GLY A 300 12.22 -18.99 6.28
C GLY A 300 12.37 -20.34 5.72
N SER A 301 11.26 -20.89 5.45
CA SER A 301 10.95 -21.83 4.40
C SER A 301 12.12 -22.47 3.70
N SER A 302 12.02 -23.72 3.61
CA SER A 302 12.77 -24.65 2.77
C SER A 302 13.72 -23.98 1.79
N LEU A 303 14.98 -24.19 2.01
CA LEU A 303 16.08 -23.91 1.10
C LEU A 303 15.86 -24.43 -0.33
N ALA A 304 14.89 -25.30 -0.53
CA ALA A 304 14.54 -25.85 -1.84
C ALA A 304 13.85 -24.86 -2.78
N ASN A 305 13.31 -23.75 -2.27
CA ASN A 305 12.71 -22.70 -3.08
C ASN A 305 13.08 -21.32 -2.52
N ASN A 306 14.16 -20.73 -3.00
CA ASN A 306 14.67 -19.42 -2.59
C ASN A 306 13.68 -18.26 -2.75
N ARG A 307 12.55 -18.47 -3.39
CA ARG A 307 11.53 -17.43 -3.61
C ARG A 307 10.89 -16.93 -2.32
N GLY A 308 10.72 -17.83 -1.34
CA GLY A 308 10.11 -17.50 -0.05
C GLY A 308 11.11 -17.17 1.07
N SER A 309 12.43 -17.29 0.83
CA SER A 309 13.45 -16.94 1.83
C SER A 309 13.88 -15.49 1.71
N GLY A 310 14.17 -14.86 2.85
CA GLY A 310 14.59 -13.47 2.95
C GLY A 310 13.62 -12.63 3.78
N ILE A 311 13.88 -11.34 3.82
CA ILE A 311 13.18 -10.38 4.67
C ILE A 311 12.19 -9.56 3.84
N SER A 312 10.96 -9.45 4.34
CA SER A 312 9.94 -8.58 3.74
C SER A 312 10.16 -7.11 4.11
N LEU A 313 9.57 -6.21 3.31
CA LEU A 313 9.51 -4.79 3.66
C LEU A 313 8.85 -4.59 5.03
N GLY A 314 7.78 -5.31 5.33
CA GLY A 314 7.09 -5.26 6.61
C GLY A 314 8.05 -5.52 7.78
N THR A 315 8.77 -6.62 7.74
CA THR A 315 9.70 -7.01 8.81
C THR A 315 10.87 -6.03 8.94
N TRP A 316 11.47 -5.60 7.83
CA TRP A 316 12.61 -4.67 7.88
C TRP A 316 12.19 -3.28 8.34
N ALA A 317 11.10 -2.76 7.79
CA ALA A 317 10.63 -1.41 8.11
C ALA A 317 10.11 -1.29 9.55
N SER A 318 9.45 -2.32 10.06
CA SER A 318 8.94 -2.34 11.43
C SER A 318 10.01 -2.54 12.51
N THR A 319 11.28 -2.78 12.12
CA THR A 319 12.40 -2.88 13.06
C THR A 319 13.21 -1.58 13.06
N ALA A 320 13.50 -1.04 14.25
CA ALA A 320 14.36 0.12 14.38
C ALA A 320 15.79 -0.20 13.95
N VAL A 321 16.47 0.77 13.37
CA VAL A 321 17.90 0.68 13.02
C VAL A 321 18.69 1.52 14.02
N SER A 322 19.74 0.92 14.57
CA SER A 322 20.70 1.62 15.44
C SER A 322 22.11 1.25 14.99
N ASP A 323 22.74 2.13 14.25
CA ASP A 323 24.10 2.01 13.80
C ASP A 323 25.02 2.85 14.71
N ALA A 324 26.01 2.21 15.31
CA ALA A 324 26.96 2.88 16.22
C ALA A 324 28.06 3.64 15.46
N ASN A 325 28.34 3.23 14.21
CA ASN A 325 29.40 3.79 13.39
C ASN A 325 28.92 5.01 12.60
N ASP A 326 27.65 4.98 12.16
CA ASP A 326 27.01 6.09 11.46
C ASP A 326 25.62 6.39 12.03
N PRO A 327 25.51 7.28 13.03
CA PRO A 327 24.23 7.66 13.61
C PRO A 327 23.25 8.29 12.62
N SER A 328 23.71 8.78 11.45
CA SER A 328 22.83 9.34 10.42
C SER A 328 21.91 8.28 9.79
N LEU A 329 22.32 7.01 9.86
CA LEU A 329 21.57 5.84 9.42
C LEU A 329 20.54 5.36 10.45
N ASN A 330 20.57 5.91 11.66
CA ASN A 330 19.60 5.55 12.69
C ASN A 330 18.18 5.88 12.26
N ARG A 331 17.28 4.94 12.53
CA ARG A 331 15.89 5.01 12.12
C ARG A 331 14.98 4.39 13.18
N LYS A 332 13.94 5.12 13.56
CA LYS A 332 12.86 4.52 14.37
C LYS A 332 12.17 3.40 13.59
N ALA A 333 11.57 2.45 14.31
CA ALA A 333 10.68 1.48 13.73
C ALA A 333 9.49 2.20 13.08
N MET A 334 9.21 1.90 11.82
CA MET A 334 8.08 2.46 11.10
C MET A 334 6.82 1.65 11.36
N ARG A 335 5.68 2.33 11.46
CA ARG A 335 4.37 1.67 11.48
C ARG A 335 4.04 1.24 10.06
N ILE A 336 4.06 -0.07 9.80
CA ILE A 336 3.75 -0.60 8.48
C ILE A 336 2.47 -1.43 8.51
N LEU A 337 1.59 -1.14 7.57
CA LEU A 337 0.39 -1.93 7.31
C LEU A 337 0.50 -2.60 5.95
N THR A 338 0.34 -3.91 5.93
CA THR A 338 0.18 -4.70 4.72
C THR A 338 -1.30 -4.80 4.39
N ILE A 339 -1.69 -4.28 3.22
CA ILE A 339 -3.06 -4.28 2.74
C ILE A 339 -3.17 -5.37 1.68
N GLU A 340 -3.90 -6.44 1.97
CA GLU A 340 -4.17 -7.55 1.07
C GLU A 340 -5.53 -7.33 0.39
N PHE A 341 -5.53 -6.65 -0.78
CA PHE A 341 -6.73 -6.41 -1.56
C PHE A 341 -7.30 -7.72 -2.13
N PRO A 342 -8.64 -7.92 -2.19
CA PRO A 342 -9.24 -9.13 -2.70
C PRO A 342 -9.10 -9.28 -4.22
N GLY A 343 -8.22 -10.17 -4.67
CA GLY A 343 -8.03 -10.51 -6.08
C GLY A 343 -7.04 -9.62 -6.83
N TYR A 344 -6.41 -10.17 -7.85
CA TYR A 344 -5.28 -9.57 -8.56
C TYR A 344 -5.66 -8.66 -9.74
N LYS A 345 -6.87 -8.84 -10.30
CA LYS A 345 -7.32 -8.16 -11.51
C LYS A 345 -7.70 -6.71 -11.23
N ARG A 346 -7.42 -5.85 -12.21
CA ARG A 346 -7.98 -4.49 -12.22
C ARG A 346 -9.48 -4.56 -12.55
N PRO A 347 -10.29 -3.59 -12.14
CA PRO A 347 -11.69 -3.52 -12.54
C PRO A 347 -11.90 -3.63 -14.06
N VAL A 348 -11.02 -3.02 -14.86
CA VAL A 348 -11.08 -3.02 -16.33
C VAL A 348 -10.82 -4.40 -16.96
N ASP A 349 -10.22 -5.33 -16.23
CA ASP A 349 -9.93 -6.70 -16.71
C ASP A 349 -11.16 -7.64 -16.60
N TYR A 350 -12.25 -7.18 -15.98
CA TYR A 350 -13.50 -7.93 -15.88
C TYR A 350 -14.40 -7.63 -17.08
N LYS A 351 -14.89 -8.70 -17.73
CA LYS A 351 -15.84 -8.59 -18.87
C LYS A 351 -17.26 -8.33 -18.41
N ASP A 352 -17.63 -8.90 -17.28
CA ASP A 352 -18.95 -8.71 -16.66
C ASP A 352 -19.03 -7.33 -15.99
N VAL A 353 -20.07 -6.57 -16.32
CA VAL A 353 -20.25 -5.19 -15.83
C VAL A 353 -20.45 -5.16 -14.32
N ASN A 354 -21.21 -6.11 -13.77
CA ASN A 354 -21.44 -6.15 -12.31
C ASN A 354 -20.16 -6.45 -11.53
N GLN A 355 -19.31 -7.34 -12.07
CA GLN A 355 -17.99 -7.59 -11.48
C GLN A 355 -17.09 -6.35 -11.58
N LYS A 356 -17.08 -5.69 -12.73
CA LYS A 356 -16.32 -4.45 -12.90
C LYS A 356 -16.74 -3.38 -11.90
N ASP A 357 -18.05 -3.16 -11.73
CA ASP A 357 -18.59 -2.16 -10.80
C ASP A 357 -18.31 -2.56 -9.34
N TYR A 358 -18.45 -3.84 -9.01
CA TYR A 358 -18.08 -4.37 -7.71
C TYR A 358 -16.61 -4.09 -7.37
N PHE A 359 -15.69 -4.40 -8.27
CA PHE A 359 -14.26 -4.18 -8.03
C PHE A 359 -13.85 -2.71 -8.09
N ASN A 360 -14.52 -1.86 -8.88
CA ASN A 360 -14.38 -0.41 -8.81
C ASN A 360 -14.72 0.10 -7.39
N LYS A 361 -15.84 -0.36 -6.84
CA LYS A 361 -16.24 -0.03 -5.48
C LYS A 361 -15.21 -0.53 -4.46
N GLN A 362 -14.68 -1.75 -4.61
CA GLN A 362 -13.64 -2.25 -3.70
C GLN A 362 -12.40 -1.35 -3.72
N VAL A 363 -11.89 -1.00 -4.92
CA VAL A 363 -10.73 -0.11 -5.08
C VAL A 363 -10.98 1.23 -4.39
N GLU A 364 -12.16 1.81 -4.60
CA GLU A 364 -12.56 3.10 -4.02
C GLU A 364 -12.60 3.04 -2.47
N VAL A 365 -13.16 1.98 -1.91
CA VAL A 365 -13.31 1.82 -0.45
C VAL A 365 -11.95 1.61 0.22
N TYR A 366 -11.07 0.80 -0.35
CA TYR A 366 -9.71 0.60 0.19
C TYR A 366 -8.87 1.87 0.09
N ALA A 367 -8.93 2.58 -1.04
CA ALA A 367 -8.26 3.88 -1.19
C ALA A 367 -8.77 4.91 -0.17
N SER A 368 -10.09 4.95 0.08
CA SER A 368 -10.70 5.82 1.09
C SER A 368 -10.27 5.47 2.51
N ALA A 369 -10.07 4.20 2.83
CA ALA A 369 -9.55 3.80 4.14
C ALA A 369 -8.11 4.26 4.36
N ILE A 370 -7.28 4.23 3.31
CA ILE A 370 -5.93 4.80 3.38
C ILE A 370 -6.01 6.31 3.59
N GLU A 371 -6.76 7.02 2.75
CA GLU A 371 -6.93 8.48 2.83
C GLU A 371 -7.43 8.93 4.21
N LYS A 372 -8.52 8.35 4.69
CA LYS A 372 -9.28 8.87 5.84
C LYS A 372 -8.85 8.33 7.20
N ILE A 373 -8.15 7.20 7.24
CA ILE A 373 -7.69 6.59 8.49
C ILE A 373 -6.17 6.57 8.56
N PHE A 374 -5.49 5.99 7.54
CA PHE A 374 -4.04 5.83 7.58
C PHE A 374 -3.29 7.17 7.46
N LEU A 375 -3.79 8.11 6.67
CA LEU A 375 -3.17 9.42 6.45
C LEU A 375 -3.68 10.51 7.40
N ARG A 376 -4.59 10.17 8.33
CA ARG A 376 -5.07 11.08 9.35
C ARG A 376 -4.10 11.16 10.53
N GLU A 377 -4.15 12.26 11.26
CA GLU A 377 -3.54 12.33 12.58
C GLU A 377 -4.13 11.24 13.48
N TYR A 378 -3.27 10.45 14.07
CA TYR A 378 -3.67 9.35 14.93
C TYR A 378 -3.19 9.62 16.35
N PHE A 379 -4.12 9.99 17.19
CA PHE A 379 -3.87 10.23 18.61
C PHE A 379 -3.87 8.90 19.35
N VAL A 380 -2.71 8.33 19.54
CA VAL A 380 -2.48 7.39 20.62
C VAL A 380 -1.41 8.02 21.49
N GLU A 381 -1.70 8.15 22.78
CA GLU A 381 -0.73 8.57 23.77
C GLU A 381 0.46 7.58 23.80
N GLU A 382 1.39 7.73 22.85
CA GLU A 382 2.62 6.91 22.80
C GLU A 382 3.50 7.16 24.05
N ASP A 383 3.34 8.30 24.71
CA ASP A 383 4.17 8.72 25.84
C ASP A 383 3.93 7.96 27.16
N SER A 384 2.81 7.27 27.31
CA SER A 384 2.52 6.53 28.55
C SER A 384 3.09 5.12 28.57
N LEU A 385 3.30 4.49 27.42
CA LEU A 385 3.78 3.11 27.30
C LEU A 385 5.30 2.99 27.37
N ASP A 386 6.04 3.96 26.85
CA ASP A 386 7.52 3.94 26.89
C ASP A 386 8.09 4.14 28.32
N LYS A 387 7.37 4.86 29.19
CA LYS A 387 7.86 5.14 30.55
C LYS A 387 7.62 4.00 31.54
N THR A 388 6.58 3.20 31.33
CA THR A 388 6.25 2.09 32.26
C THR A 388 7.07 0.84 32.02
N ASN A 389 7.51 0.57 30.79
CA ASN A 389 8.32 -0.60 30.48
C ASN A 389 9.81 -0.42 30.80
N LEU A 390 10.35 0.80 30.76
CA LEU A 390 11.74 1.06 31.18
C LEU A 390 11.92 0.92 32.70
N ALA A 391 10.92 1.27 33.49
CA ALA A 391 10.96 1.18 34.94
C ALA A 391 10.81 -0.26 35.48
N ALA A 392 10.17 -1.15 34.74
CA ALA A 392 10.00 -2.56 35.12
C ALA A 392 11.21 -3.45 34.82
N THR A 393 12.15 -2.99 33.97
CA THR A 393 13.35 -3.74 33.58
C THR A 393 14.59 -3.36 34.43
N MET A 394 14.47 -2.36 35.32
CA MET A 394 15.54 -1.90 36.21
C MET A 394 15.36 -2.31 37.70
N LYS A 395 14.49 -3.27 37.99
CA LYS A 395 14.38 -3.88 39.31
C LYS A 395 14.77 -5.34 39.30
#